data_33fe4b664a48a23a92c4ebbaeb4afe2f
#
_entry.id   33fe4b664a48a23a92c4ebbaeb4afe2f
#
_cell.length_a   1.000
_cell.length_b   1.000
_cell.length_c   1.000
_cell.angle_alpha   90.00
_cell.angle_beta   90.00
_cell.angle_gamma   90.00
#
_symmetry.space_group_name_H-M   'P 1'
#
loop_
_entity.id
_entity.type
_entity.pdbx_description
1 polymer ?
#
loop_
_entity_poly.entity_id
_entity_poly.type
_entity_poly.pdbx_seq_one_letter_code
_entity_poly.pdbx_strand_id
1 'polypeptide(L)'
;ESRDVFIRILDACSPVKEKNKLLEWLRKAATVTTSVRRENLKYVAPVICEAWGNQNNKQRCVICCENVEGVGSYFRELLLSFARNDDERCRLNEVQIPDTIVDRICAADQNFEVTTETFHECSVDKHVTADTRIALIDSTDNIRGHFYRKRYLLNSYADAISFLALAKGKTYLYEAAQDEAIQKEVLPYMKLLMKLLHQTYGIEPEESDMWFNRYRQRLSNSSIPRDLHSVARNLWTKLTIEERFVQPLLQLQKNGTNIDEGIQFLNHLICSENMLRKHPLSQQELLAGLHELWGNHEGGMQLYEALKQTQIQVR
;
A
#
# COMPACT_ATOMS: atom_id res chain seq x y z
N GLU A 1 -1.82 27.23 -5.22
CA GLU A 1 -0.86 27.60 -6.29
C GLU A 1 0.06 26.42 -6.57
N SER A 2 0.19 26.04 -7.85
CA SER A 2 1.19 25.08 -8.27
C SER A 2 2.53 25.80 -8.48
N ARG A 3 3.65 25.12 -8.17
CA ARG A 3 4.97 25.62 -8.50
C ARG A 3 5.83 24.51 -9.08
N ASP A 4 6.68 24.85 -10.03
CA ASP A 4 7.65 23.94 -10.57
C ASP A 4 8.81 23.73 -9.58
N VAL A 5 9.21 22.48 -9.40
CA VAL A 5 10.35 22.10 -8.57
C VAL A 5 11.32 21.30 -9.45
N PHE A 6 12.52 21.82 -9.62
CA PHE A 6 13.57 21.14 -10.36
C PHE A 6 14.46 20.35 -9.39
N ILE A 7 14.54 19.03 -9.61
CA ILE A 7 15.41 18.15 -8.84
C ILE A 7 16.65 17.85 -9.69
N ARG A 8 17.81 18.28 -9.20
CA ARG A 8 19.08 17.97 -9.86
C ARG A 8 19.47 16.53 -9.57
N ILE A 9 19.53 15.70 -10.61
CA ILE A 9 20.16 14.39 -10.55
C ILE A 9 21.66 14.59 -10.82
N LEU A 10 22.50 14.20 -9.87
CA LEU A 10 23.96 14.39 -10.00
C LEU A 10 24.56 13.48 -11.06
N ASP A 11 24.14 12.24 -11.07
CA ASP A 11 24.58 11.24 -12.06
C ASP A 11 23.60 10.05 -12.10
N ALA A 12 23.70 9.24 -13.15
CA ALA A 12 22.94 8.01 -13.32
C ALA A 12 23.82 6.93 -13.94
N CYS A 13 23.55 5.67 -13.65
CA CYS A 13 24.24 4.54 -14.28
C CYS A 13 23.31 3.33 -14.45
N SER A 14 23.63 2.51 -15.44
CA SER A 14 22.97 1.23 -15.64
C SER A 14 23.60 0.17 -14.74
N PRO A 15 22.82 -0.52 -13.89
CA PRO A 15 23.35 -1.60 -13.04
C PRO A 15 23.89 -2.78 -13.83
N VAL A 16 23.50 -2.94 -15.09
CA VAL A 16 23.96 -4.01 -15.98
C VAL A 16 25.17 -3.59 -16.79
N LYS A 17 25.15 -2.38 -17.38
CA LYS A 17 26.21 -1.93 -18.29
C LYS A 17 27.37 -1.26 -17.56
N GLU A 18 27.12 -0.65 -16.40
CA GLU A 18 28.08 0.17 -15.65
C GLU A 18 28.23 -0.32 -14.20
N LYS A 19 28.23 -1.64 -14.00
CA LYS A 19 28.26 -2.26 -12.66
C LYS A 19 29.40 -1.73 -11.78
N ASN A 20 30.60 -1.55 -12.33
CA ASN A 20 31.75 -1.08 -11.55
C ASN A 20 31.54 0.35 -11.03
N LYS A 21 30.95 1.25 -11.83
CA LYS A 21 30.57 2.59 -11.41
C LYS A 21 29.55 2.55 -10.28
N LEU A 22 28.52 1.71 -10.40
CA LEU A 22 27.51 1.51 -9.35
C LEU A 22 28.15 1.01 -8.05
N LEU A 23 29.01 0.00 -8.10
CA LEU A 23 29.70 -0.52 -6.92
C LEU A 23 30.58 0.53 -6.23
N GLU A 24 31.26 1.37 -7.00
CA GLU A 24 32.04 2.49 -6.46
C GLU A 24 31.16 3.48 -5.70
N TRP A 25 30.00 3.84 -6.25
CA TRP A 25 29.05 4.72 -5.59
C TRP A 25 28.48 4.08 -4.31
N LEU A 26 28.06 2.83 -4.37
CA LEU A 26 27.55 2.11 -3.21
C LEU A 26 28.59 2.03 -2.07
N ARG A 27 29.88 1.79 -2.39
CA ARG A 27 30.92 1.76 -1.37
C ARG A 27 31.10 3.09 -0.64
N LYS A 28 30.78 4.20 -1.28
CA LYS A 28 30.86 5.57 -0.70
C LYS A 28 29.54 5.98 -0.02
N ALA A 29 28.42 5.34 -0.37
CA ALA A 29 27.10 5.72 0.14
C ALA A 29 26.95 5.34 1.61
N ALA A 30 26.45 6.27 2.41
CA ALA A 30 25.97 6.00 3.78
C ALA A 30 24.52 5.50 3.77
N THR A 31 23.70 6.02 2.83
CA THR A 31 22.29 5.65 2.70
C THR A 31 21.99 5.27 1.26
N VAL A 32 21.22 4.21 1.10
CA VAL A 32 20.65 3.75 -0.17
C VAL A 32 19.13 3.70 -0.03
N THR A 33 18.41 4.23 -1.01
CA THR A 33 16.95 4.07 -1.09
C THR A 33 16.59 3.15 -2.25
N THR A 34 15.54 2.35 -2.10
CA THR A 34 15.01 1.51 -3.18
C THR A 34 13.59 1.96 -3.55
N SER A 35 13.24 1.81 -4.84
CA SER A 35 11.89 2.07 -5.37
C SER A 35 11.71 1.24 -6.64
N VAL A 36 11.89 -0.08 -6.51
CA VAL A 36 11.98 -1.02 -7.64
C VAL A 36 10.86 -2.06 -7.66
N ARG A 37 9.91 -1.96 -6.74
CA ARG A 37 8.91 -2.97 -6.34
C ARG A 37 9.53 -4.16 -5.61
N ARG A 38 8.74 -4.79 -4.72
CA ARG A 38 9.19 -5.89 -3.85
C ARG A 38 9.85 -7.04 -4.64
N GLU A 39 9.25 -7.46 -5.73
CA GLU A 39 9.71 -8.58 -6.55
C GLU A 39 11.08 -8.35 -7.20
N ASN A 40 11.51 -7.09 -7.32
CA ASN A 40 12.79 -6.70 -7.90
C ASN A 40 13.90 -6.47 -6.86
N LEU A 41 13.58 -6.44 -5.58
CA LEU A 41 14.59 -6.31 -4.51
C LEU A 41 15.63 -7.44 -4.56
N LYS A 42 15.27 -8.62 -5.06
CA LYS A 42 16.19 -9.75 -5.31
C LYS A 42 17.34 -9.43 -6.26
N TYR A 43 17.21 -8.39 -7.09
CA TYR A 43 18.28 -7.93 -7.98
C TYR A 43 19.13 -6.82 -7.33
N VAL A 44 18.61 -6.14 -6.32
CA VAL A 44 19.30 -5.09 -5.57
C VAL A 44 20.20 -5.71 -4.49
N ALA A 45 19.69 -6.69 -3.75
CA ALA A 45 20.39 -7.31 -2.63
C ALA A 45 21.81 -7.84 -2.99
N PRO A 46 22.05 -8.61 -4.07
CA PRO A 46 23.37 -9.11 -4.40
C PRO A 46 24.36 -7.97 -4.74
N VAL A 47 23.90 -6.86 -5.30
CA VAL A 47 24.76 -5.72 -5.63
C VAL A 47 25.19 -4.97 -4.36
N ILE A 48 24.29 -4.78 -3.41
CA ILE A 48 24.61 -4.22 -2.09
C ILE A 48 25.52 -5.17 -1.31
N CYS A 49 25.27 -6.46 -1.33
CA CYS A 49 26.15 -7.48 -0.72
C CYS A 49 27.57 -7.40 -1.27
N GLU A 50 27.75 -7.33 -2.59
CA GLU A 50 29.04 -7.20 -3.24
C GLU A 50 29.77 -5.90 -2.86
N ALA A 51 29.02 -4.79 -2.70
CA ALA A 51 29.60 -3.50 -2.35
C ALA A 51 29.98 -3.40 -0.87
N TRP A 52 29.18 -3.97 0.04
CA TRP A 52 29.24 -3.74 1.48
C TRP A 52 29.72 -4.96 2.30
N GLY A 53 29.72 -6.16 1.75
CA GLY A 53 30.02 -7.39 2.48
C GLY A 53 31.38 -7.43 3.16
N ASN A 54 32.36 -6.68 2.64
CA ASN A 54 33.71 -6.56 3.22
C ASN A 54 33.99 -5.20 3.88
N GLN A 55 32.94 -4.47 4.30
CA GLN A 55 33.05 -3.14 4.84
C GLN A 55 32.47 -3.04 6.27
N ASN A 56 32.85 -1.98 7.01
CA ASN A 56 32.17 -1.62 8.24
C ASN A 56 30.85 -0.93 7.89
N ASN A 57 29.72 -1.50 8.33
CA ASN A 57 28.38 -1.07 7.94
C ASN A 57 27.59 -0.42 9.08
N LYS A 58 28.18 -0.17 10.25
CA LYS A 58 27.49 0.36 11.44
C LYS A 58 26.74 1.68 11.23
N GLN A 59 27.15 2.47 10.24
CA GLN A 59 26.50 3.75 9.90
C GLN A 59 25.79 3.71 8.54
N ARG A 60 25.57 2.53 7.98
CA ARG A 60 24.91 2.38 6.68
C ARG A 60 23.45 2.03 6.84
N CYS A 61 22.64 2.60 5.98
CA CYS A 61 21.19 2.41 6.00
C CYS A 61 20.66 2.09 4.60
N VAL A 62 19.72 1.17 4.52
CA VAL A 62 18.88 0.95 3.33
C VAL A 62 17.44 1.28 3.70
N ILE A 63 16.83 2.22 2.99
CA ILE A 63 15.43 2.61 3.14
C ILE A 63 14.66 2.07 1.94
N CYS A 64 13.86 1.04 2.17
CA CYS A 64 13.04 0.42 1.14
C CYS A 64 11.72 1.19 0.98
N CYS A 65 11.59 1.97 -0.10
CA CYS A 65 10.39 2.79 -0.38
C CYS A 65 9.27 2.01 -1.09
N GLU A 66 9.30 0.70 -1.04
CA GLU A 66 8.26 -0.18 -1.56
C GLU A 66 7.01 -0.15 -0.66
N ASN A 67 5.83 -0.12 -1.27
CA ASN A 67 4.57 -0.06 -0.54
C ASN A 67 4.11 -1.46 -0.07
N VAL A 68 4.89 -2.07 0.81
CA VAL A 68 4.70 -3.43 1.33
C VAL A 68 4.99 -3.46 2.82
N GLU A 69 4.17 -4.20 3.60
CA GLU A 69 4.42 -4.45 5.03
C GLU A 69 5.72 -5.25 5.22
N GLY A 70 6.50 -4.87 6.23
CA GLY A 70 7.71 -5.60 6.60
C GLY A 70 8.80 -5.59 5.53
N VAL A 71 8.86 -4.58 4.68
CA VAL A 71 9.79 -4.53 3.54
C VAL A 71 11.25 -4.48 3.99
N GLY A 72 11.55 -3.81 5.10
CA GLY A 72 12.89 -3.76 5.67
C GLY A 72 13.34 -5.12 6.16
N SER A 73 12.50 -5.79 6.93
CA SER A 73 12.74 -7.15 7.42
C SER A 73 12.92 -8.15 6.27
N TYR A 74 12.04 -8.07 5.27
CA TYR A 74 12.17 -8.89 4.04
C TYR A 74 13.49 -8.63 3.31
N PHE A 75 13.87 -7.37 3.13
CA PHE A 75 15.11 -7.04 2.43
C PHE A 75 16.35 -7.45 3.23
N ARG A 76 16.30 -7.36 4.55
CA ARG A 76 17.38 -7.88 5.45
C ARG A 76 17.62 -9.36 5.23
N GLU A 77 16.57 -10.18 5.29
CA GLU A 77 16.68 -11.62 5.05
C GLU A 77 17.27 -11.91 3.67
N LEU A 78 16.77 -11.20 2.66
CA LEU A 78 17.24 -11.31 1.28
C LEU A 78 18.71 -10.90 1.15
N LEU A 79 19.14 -9.80 1.76
CA LEU A 79 20.54 -9.34 1.74
C LEU A 79 21.47 -10.37 2.39
N LEU A 80 21.08 -10.88 3.57
CA LEU A 80 21.87 -11.88 4.31
C LEU A 80 21.94 -13.25 3.59
N SER A 81 20.97 -13.56 2.72
CA SER A 81 21.00 -14.80 1.92
C SER A 81 22.10 -14.80 0.84
N PHE A 82 22.61 -13.63 0.45
CA PHE A 82 23.71 -13.49 -0.52
C PHE A 82 25.10 -13.43 0.13
N ALA A 83 25.20 -13.45 1.47
CA ALA A 83 26.48 -13.48 2.17
C ALA A 83 27.25 -14.78 1.84
N ARG A 84 28.51 -14.67 1.49
CA ARG A 84 29.37 -15.79 1.05
C ARG A 84 29.98 -16.58 2.20
N ASN A 85 30.05 -15.96 3.38
CA ASN A 85 30.60 -16.55 4.62
C ASN A 85 30.04 -15.82 5.85
N ASP A 86 30.33 -16.35 7.05
CA ASP A 86 29.83 -15.82 8.31
C ASP A 86 30.36 -14.41 8.62
N ASP A 87 31.60 -14.12 8.27
CA ASP A 87 32.19 -12.79 8.47
C ASP A 87 31.48 -11.72 7.65
N GLU A 88 31.18 -12.03 6.41
CA GLU A 88 30.39 -11.14 5.53
C GLU A 88 28.97 -10.99 6.03
N ARG A 89 28.36 -12.10 6.46
CA ARG A 89 27.03 -12.11 7.06
C ARG A 89 26.96 -11.23 8.33
N CYS A 90 27.96 -11.33 9.20
CA CYS A 90 28.05 -10.48 10.39
C CYS A 90 28.14 -9.00 10.02
N ARG A 91 28.99 -8.63 9.06
CA ARG A 91 29.13 -7.24 8.61
C ARG A 91 27.86 -6.70 7.94
N LEU A 92 27.17 -7.49 7.13
CA LEU A 92 25.92 -7.11 6.50
C LEU A 92 24.77 -6.99 7.51
N ASN A 93 24.81 -7.75 8.60
CA ASN A 93 23.81 -7.63 9.66
C ASN A 93 23.91 -6.30 10.45
N GLU A 94 25.05 -5.61 10.38
CA GLU A 94 25.21 -4.25 10.95
C GLU A 94 24.50 -3.16 10.16
N VAL A 95 24.08 -3.43 8.90
CA VAL A 95 23.34 -2.47 8.07
C VAL A 95 21.97 -2.21 8.69
N GLN A 96 21.62 -0.94 8.87
CA GLN A 96 20.30 -0.55 9.33
C GLN A 96 19.30 -0.66 8.15
N ILE A 97 18.28 -1.48 8.31
CA ILE A 97 17.24 -1.68 7.29
C ILE A 97 15.88 -1.63 7.99
N PRO A 98 15.38 -0.42 8.26
CA PRO A 98 14.09 -0.24 8.93
C PRO A 98 12.92 -0.60 8.02
N ASP A 99 11.84 -1.07 8.60
CA ASP A 99 10.55 -1.05 7.93
C ASP A 99 10.16 0.41 7.68
N THR A 100 9.56 0.65 6.52
CA THR A 100 9.36 2.02 6.01
C THR A 100 7.96 2.18 5.44
N ILE A 101 7.37 3.33 5.67
CA ILE A 101 6.14 3.79 5.02
C ILE A 101 6.45 5.05 4.22
N VAL A 102 6.04 5.03 2.95
CA VAL A 102 6.10 6.21 2.08
C VAL A 102 4.68 6.50 1.57
N ASP A 103 4.22 7.74 1.73
CA ASP A 103 2.92 8.19 1.25
C ASP A 103 3.02 9.57 0.60
N ARG A 104 2.73 9.61 -0.69
CA ARG A 104 2.59 10.81 -1.49
C ARG A 104 1.78 10.49 -2.74
N ILE A 105 0.73 11.25 -3.01
CA ILE A 105 -0.04 11.13 -4.25
C ILE A 105 0.70 11.85 -5.37
N CYS A 106 0.94 11.15 -6.46
CA CYS A 106 1.50 11.71 -7.68
C CYS A 106 0.84 11.13 -8.92
N ALA A 107 0.88 11.90 -10.00
CA ALA A 107 0.54 11.48 -11.35
C ALA A 107 1.72 11.81 -12.26
N ALA A 108 2.12 10.87 -13.10
CA ALA A 108 3.13 11.09 -14.13
C ALA A 108 2.46 11.06 -15.49
N ASP A 109 2.85 11.97 -16.37
CA ASP A 109 2.42 11.99 -17.77
C ASP A 109 3.35 11.15 -18.68
N GLN A 110 3.07 11.16 -19.97
CA GLN A 110 3.86 10.44 -20.98
C GLN A 110 5.29 11.03 -21.18
N ASN A 111 5.51 12.26 -20.76
CA ASN A 111 6.81 12.95 -20.83
C ASN A 111 7.62 12.78 -19.56
N PHE A 112 7.17 11.96 -18.62
CA PHE A 112 7.73 11.79 -17.28
C PHE A 112 7.69 13.05 -16.41
N GLU A 113 6.82 14.03 -16.73
CA GLU A 113 6.51 15.11 -15.81
C GLU A 113 5.65 14.57 -14.67
N VAL A 114 6.06 14.86 -13.43
CA VAL A 114 5.41 14.35 -12.22
C VAL A 114 4.70 15.50 -11.51
N THR A 115 3.37 15.48 -11.56
CA THR A 115 2.56 16.33 -10.70
C THR A 115 2.34 15.65 -9.36
N THR A 116 2.62 16.36 -8.27
CA THR A 116 2.52 15.79 -6.92
C THR A 116 1.91 16.79 -5.95
N GLU A 117 1.30 16.27 -4.89
CA GLU A 117 0.81 17.07 -3.77
C GLU A 117 1.96 17.59 -2.89
N THR A 118 1.66 18.59 -2.06
CA THR A 118 2.61 19.11 -1.05
C THR A 118 2.78 18.16 0.14
N PHE A 119 1.74 17.35 0.44
CA PHE A 119 1.81 16.36 1.49
C PHE A 119 2.86 15.29 1.18
N HIS A 120 3.58 14.89 2.19
CA HIS A 120 4.46 13.72 2.16
C HIS A 120 4.47 13.07 3.55
N GLU A 121 4.62 11.77 3.56
CA GLU A 121 4.96 10.98 4.73
C GLU A 121 6.07 10.01 4.32
N CYS A 122 7.15 10.02 5.08
CA CYS A 122 8.18 8.99 5.02
C CYS A 122 8.55 8.66 6.46
N SER A 123 8.04 7.54 6.96
CA SER A 123 8.25 7.10 8.33
C SER A 123 9.03 5.79 8.35
N VAL A 124 9.93 5.66 9.31
CA VAL A 124 10.74 4.46 9.52
C VAL A 124 10.60 3.94 10.95
N ASP A 125 10.81 2.64 11.12
CA ASP A 125 10.85 2.00 12.43
C ASP A 125 12.04 2.53 13.24
N LYS A 126 11.77 3.25 14.33
CA LYS A 126 12.80 3.83 15.18
C LYS A 126 13.62 2.81 15.95
N HIS A 127 13.11 1.59 16.15
CA HIS A 127 13.84 0.53 16.84
C HIS A 127 15.01 -0.01 16.02
N VAL A 128 14.97 0.19 14.69
CA VAL A 128 16.02 -0.26 13.77
C VAL A 128 16.96 0.89 13.41
N THR A 129 16.45 2.12 13.33
CA THR A 129 17.29 3.29 13.04
C THR A 129 16.85 4.50 13.87
N ALA A 130 17.72 4.95 14.76
CA ALA A 130 17.47 6.12 15.61
C ALA A 130 17.80 7.45 14.94
N ASP A 131 18.69 7.44 13.94
CA ASP A 131 19.20 8.66 13.28
C ASP A 131 19.34 8.43 11.77
N THR A 132 18.34 8.84 11.02
CA THR A 132 18.37 8.72 9.56
C THR A 132 19.26 9.77 8.91
N ARG A 133 19.61 10.85 9.57
CA ARG A 133 20.30 12.05 9.04
C ARG A 133 19.68 12.61 7.76
N ILE A 134 18.53 12.15 7.39
CA ILE A 134 17.79 12.59 6.21
C ILE A 134 16.64 13.45 6.69
N ALA A 135 16.66 14.72 6.36
CA ALA A 135 15.53 15.61 6.62
C ALA A 135 14.25 15.04 5.99
N LEU A 136 13.11 15.21 6.64
CA LEU A 136 11.79 14.75 6.20
C LEU A 136 11.54 13.23 6.30
N ILE A 137 12.39 12.49 7.01
CA ILE A 137 12.11 11.12 7.42
C ILE A 137 11.83 11.12 8.92
N ASP A 138 10.61 10.72 9.27
CA ASP A 138 10.18 10.62 10.65
C ASP A 138 10.41 9.19 11.18
N SER A 139 10.78 9.06 12.44
CA SER A 139 10.86 7.77 13.11
C SER A 139 9.64 7.54 13.99
N THR A 140 9.12 6.32 13.98
CA THR A 140 7.91 5.95 14.75
C THR A 140 8.11 4.63 15.48
N ASP A 141 7.48 4.50 16.66
CA ASP A 141 7.37 3.24 17.40
C ASP A 141 6.32 2.29 16.79
N ASN A 142 5.38 2.84 16.02
CA ASN A 142 4.24 2.10 15.51
C ASN A 142 4.21 2.10 13.96
N ILE A 143 5.31 1.68 13.33
CA ILE A 143 5.39 1.62 11.86
C ILE A 143 4.31 0.72 11.26
N ARG A 144 3.93 -0.35 11.95
CA ARG A 144 2.88 -1.24 11.52
C ARG A 144 1.51 -0.56 11.54
N GLY A 145 1.22 0.21 12.57
CA GLY A 145 -0.01 1.02 12.65
C GLY A 145 -0.07 2.03 11.49
N HIS A 146 1.03 2.73 11.20
CA HIS A 146 1.11 3.64 10.05
C HIS A 146 0.85 2.93 8.73
N PHE A 147 1.38 1.71 8.54
CA PHE A 147 1.15 0.92 7.33
C PHE A 147 -0.34 0.60 7.17
N TYR A 148 -1.00 0.06 8.21
CA TYR A 148 -2.40 -0.32 8.12
C TYR A 148 -3.33 0.89 8.07
N ARG A 149 -3.00 2.00 8.73
CA ARG A 149 -3.71 3.28 8.58
C ARG A 149 -3.76 3.70 7.11
N LYS A 150 -2.61 3.74 6.43
CA LYS A 150 -2.55 4.06 5.00
C LYS A 150 -3.27 3.00 4.15
N ARG A 151 -3.04 1.72 4.41
CA ARG A 151 -3.67 0.61 3.67
C ARG A 151 -5.19 0.69 3.72
N TYR A 152 -5.75 0.96 4.88
CA TYR A 152 -7.20 0.96 5.08
C TYR A 152 -7.83 2.32 4.77
N LEU A 153 -7.33 3.41 5.34
CA LEU A 153 -7.99 4.71 5.21
C LEU A 153 -7.67 5.45 3.92
N LEU A 154 -6.57 5.14 3.22
CA LEU A 154 -6.26 5.70 1.91
C LEU A 154 -6.50 4.71 0.78
N ASN A 155 -5.81 3.55 0.80
CA ASN A 155 -5.82 2.66 -0.36
C ASN A 155 -7.15 1.95 -0.52
N SER A 156 -7.75 1.39 0.57
CA SER A 156 -9.08 0.76 0.51
C SER A 156 -10.15 1.78 0.15
N TYR A 157 -10.08 2.99 0.71
CA TYR A 157 -11.01 4.06 0.40
C TYR A 157 -10.93 4.50 -1.07
N ALA A 158 -9.71 4.77 -1.59
CA ALA A 158 -9.54 5.15 -2.99
C ALA A 158 -10.05 4.07 -3.96
N ASP A 159 -9.76 2.79 -3.67
CA ASP A 159 -10.28 1.67 -4.46
C ASP A 159 -11.82 1.61 -4.38
N ALA A 160 -12.38 1.68 -3.18
CA ALA A 160 -13.82 1.61 -2.95
C ALA A 160 -14.60 2.68 -3.75
N ILE A 161 -14.24 3.95 -3.56
CA ILE A 161 -14.91 5.04 -4.26
C ILE A 161 -14.70 4.98 -5.78
N SER A 162 -13.58 4.41 -6.25
CA SER A 162 -13.29 4.31 -7.68
C SER A 162 -14.20 3.32 -8.40
N PHE A 163 -14.44 2.14 -7.84
CA PHE A 163 -15.38 1.17 -8.42
C PHE A 163 -16.81 1.70 -8.44
N LEU A 164 -17.27 2.29 -7.32
CA LEU A 164 -18.60 2.87 -7.22
C LEU A 164 -18.79 4.04 -8.20
N ALA A 165 -17.77 4.87 -8.36
CA ALA A 165 -17.82 6.04 -9.25
C ALA A 165 -17.83 5.66 -10.74
N LEU A 166 -17.02 4.66 -11.12
CA LEU A 166 -17.03 4.14 -12.49
C LEU A 166 -18.42 3.60 -12.86
N ALA A 167 -19.07 2.84 -11.97
CA ALA A 167 -20.44 2.35 -12.19
C ALA A 167 -21.47 3.49 -12.32
N LYS A 168 -21.17 4.69 -11.82
CA LYS A 168 -21.95 5.92 -11.96
C LYS A 168 -21.48 6.81 -13.11
N GLY A 169 -20.57 6.33 -13.99
CA GLY A 169 -20.11 7.03 -15.19
C GLY A 169 -19.14 8.19 -14.93
N LYS A 170 -18.50 8.26 -13.76
CA LYS A 170 -17.46 9.26 -13.47
C LYS A 170 -16.12 8.89 -14.11
N THR A 171 -15.23 9.86 -14.26
CA THR A 171 -13.95 9.70 -14.95
C THR A 171 -12.75 9.81 -14.00
N TYR A 172 -12.79 10.77 -13.06
CA TYR A 172 -11.65 11.09 -12.21
C TYR A 172 -11.91 10.79 -10.73
N LEU A 173 -10.84 10.44 -10.02
CA LEU A 173 -10.88 10.09 -8.60
C LEU A 173 -11.39 11.23 -7.72
N TYR A 174 -11.04 12.47 -8.03
CA TYR A 174 -11.54 13.64 -7.28
C TYR A 174 -13.06 13.79 -7.37
N GLU A 175 -13.68 13.44 -8.51
CA GLU A 175 -15.13 13.45 -8.66
C GLU A 175 -15.80 12.40 -7.75
N ALA A 176 -15.19 11.23 -7.62
CA ALA A 176 -15.63 10.20 -6.70
C ALA A 176 -15.52 10.64 -5.24
N ALA A 177 -14.39 11.27 -4.88
CA ALA A 177 -14.13 11.74 -3.52
C ALA A 177 -15.04 12.93 -3.11
N GLN A 178 -15.55 13.71 -4.05
CA GLN A 178 -16.47 14.82 -3.83
C GLN A 178 -17.95 14.43 -3.89
N ASP A 179 -18.29 13.22 -4.38
CA ASP A 179 -19.67 12.78 -4.54
C ASP A 179 -20.28 12.32 -3.20
N GLU A 180 -21.24 13.07 -2.68
CA GLU A 180 -21.88 12.81 -1.39
C GLU A 180 -22.59 11.45 -1.34
N ALA A 181 -23.18 10.99 -2.43
CA ALA A 181 -23.86 9.71 -2.48
C ALA A 181 -22.85 8.54 -2.35
N ILE A 182 -21.72 8.65 -3.04
CA ILE A 182 -20.62 7.67 -2.91
C ILE A 182 -20.05 7.70 -1.49
N GLN A 183 -19.85 8.91 -0.92
CA GLN A 183 -19.35 9.04 0.45
C GLN A 183 -20.27 8.36 1.47
N LYS A 184 -21.59 8.59 1.33
CA LYS A 184 -22.59 7.97 2.21
C LYS A 184 -22.59 6.44 2.11
N GLU A 185 -22.35 5.91 0.93
CA GLU A 185 -22.31 4.46 0.67
C GLU A 185 -21.06 3.78 1.26
N VAL A 186 -19.91 4.46 1.22
CA VAL A 186 -18.62 3.91 1.70
C VAL A 186 -18.41 4.11 3.19
N LEU A 187 -18.97 5.16 3.81
CA LEU A 187 -18.68 5.55 5.17
C LEU A 187 -18.92 4.45 6.24
N PRO A 188 -20.00 3.63 6.18
CA PRO A 188 -20.17 2.54 7.14
C PRO A 188 -19.00 1.54 7.15
N TYR A 189 -18.52 1.15 5.96
CA TYR A 189 -17.34 0.30 5.83
C TYR A 189 -16.07 0.97 6.37
N MET A 190 -15.86 2.25 6.08
CA MET A 190 -14.70 2.99 6.60
C MET A 190 -14.69 3.07 8.14
N LYS A 191 -15.86 3.19 8.77
CA LYS A 191 -15.99 3.13 10.25
C LYS A 191 -15.56 1.78 10.81
N LEU A 192 -15.88 0.68 10.13
CA LEU A 192 -15.38 -0.64 10.51
C LEU A 192 -13.86 -0.73 10.44
N LEU A 193 -13.25 -0.16 9.38
CA LEU A 193 -11.79 -0.11 9.25
C LEU A 193 -11.13 0.73 10.35
N MET A 194 -11.72 1.88 10.73
CA MET A 194 -11.23 2.70 11.84
C MET A 194 -11.31 1.96 13.18
N LYS A 195 -12.43 1.24 13.41
CA LYS A 195 -12.56 0.39 14.59
C LYS A 195 -11.48 -0.68 14.65
N LEU A 196 -11.17 -1.33 13.52
CA LEU A 196 -10.09 -2.30 13.46
C LEU A 196 -8.72 -1.67 13.74
N LEU A 197 -8.45 -0.49 13.21
CA LEU A 197 -7.20 0.24 13.46
C LEU A 197 -6.99 0.49 14.95
N HIS A 198 -8.03 0.90 15.66
CA HIS A 198 -7.98 1.07 17.10
C HIS A 198 -7.75 -0.26 17.83
N GLN A 199 -8.58 -1.27 17.55
CA GLN A 199 -8.56 -2.56 18.27
C GLN A 199 -7.25 -3.35 18.07
N THR A 200 -6.61 -3.21 16.91
CA THR A 200 -5.54 -4.14 16.50
C THR A 200 -4.19 -3.44 16.30
N TYR A 201 -4.19 -2.17 15.90
CA TYR A 201 -2.98 -1.48 15.49
C TYR A 201 -2.64 -0.25 16.35
N GLY A 202 -3.40 0.00 17.42
CA GLY A 202 -3.13 1.07 18.39
C GLY A 202 -3.22 2.48 17.79
N ILE A 203 -4.11 2.67 16.79
CA ILE A 203 -4.42 4.01 16.24
C ILE A 203 -5.68 4.50 16.92
N GLU A 204 -5.57 5.60 17.66
CA GLU A 204 -6.71 6.14 18.40
C GLU A 204 -7.84 6.62 17.45
N PRO A 205 -9.12 6.57 17.90
CA PRO A 205 -10.27 6.95 17.08
C PRO A 205 -10.15 8.36 16.49
N GLU A 206 -9.74 9.33 17.31
CA GLU A 206 -9.55 10.73 16.90
C GLU A 206 -8.44 10.88 15.84
N GLU A 207 -7.38 10.09 15.99
CA GLU A 207 -6.30 10.04 15.00
C GLU A 207 -6.81 9.44 13.69
N SER A 208 -7.58 8.35 13.74
CA SER A 208 -8.19 7.71 12.57
C SER A 208 -9.11 8.69 11.83
N ASP A 209 -9.96 9.42 12.54
CA ASP A 209 -10.85 10.44 11.97
C ASP A 209 -10.07 11.58 11.31
N MET A 210 -9.04 12.07 11.98
CA MET A 210 -8.16 13.12 11.43
C MET A 210 -7.50 12.65 10.13
N TRP A 211 -6.93 11.46 10.12
CA TRP A 211 -6.26 10.90 8.94
C TRP A 211 -7.25 10.62 7.80
N PHE A 212 -8.43 10.07 8.10
CA PHE A 212 -9.44 9.82 7.08
C PHE A 212 -9.93 11.12 6.42
N ASN A 213 -10.18 12.16 7.20
CA ASN A 213 -10.52 13.47 6.66
C ASN A 213 -9.40 14.06 5.79
N ARG A 214 -8.14 13.92 6.23
CA ARG A 214 -6.98 14.32 5.42
C ARG A 214 -6.91 13.57 4.11
N TYR A 215 -7.13 12.25 4.12
CA TYR A 215 -7.13 11.44 2.90
C TYR A 215 -8.27 11.81 1.95
N ARG A 216 -9.46 12.07 2.46
CA ARG A 216 -10.57 12.58 1.66
C ARG A 216 -10.22 13.90 0.96
N GLN A 217 -9.65 14.85 1.68
CA GLN A 217 -9.21 16.14 1.12
C GLN A 217 -8.15 15.95 0.03
N ARG A 218 -7.16 15.08 0.27
CA ARG A 218 -6.10 14.79 -0.71
C ARG A 218 -6.65 14.16 -1.98
N LEU A 219 -7.57 13.20 -1.87
CA LEU A 219 -8.20 12.54 -3.03
C LEU A 219 -9.19 13.45 -3.77
N SER A 220 -9.73 14.48 -3.11
CA SER A 220 -10.63 15.49 -3.71
C SER A 220 -9.87 16.57 -4.50
N ASN A 221 -8.54 16.52 -4.55
CA ASN A 221 -7.73 17.52 -5.24
C ASN A 221 -7.80 17.35 -6.77
N SER A 222 -8.53 18.22 -7.44
CA SER A 222 -8.67 18.23 -8.90
C SER A 222 -7.39 18.62 -9.66
N SER A 223 -6.40 19.21 -8.97
CA SER A 223 -5.11 19.54 -9.60
C SER A 223 -4.26 18.29 -9.89
N ILE A 224 -4.61 17.11 -9.33
CA ILE A 224 -3.97 15.84 -9.61
C ILE A 224 -5.04 14.88 -10.18
N PRO A 225 -5.42 15.04 -11.46
CA PRO A 225 -6.49 14.24 -12.06
C PRO A 225 -6.01 12.80 -12.26
N ARG A 226 -6.46 11.89 -11.40
CA ARG A 226 -6.21 10.46 -11.53
C ARG A 226 -7.40 9.80 -12.18
N ASP A 227 -7.15 9.18 -13.32
CA ASP A 227 -8.15 8.39 -14.02
C ASP A 227 -8.62 7.21 -13.16
N LEU A 228 -9.95 7.03 -13.04
CA LEU A 228 -10.54 5.97 -12.21
C LEU A 228 -10.17 4.58 -12.68
N HIS A 229 -10.03 4.33 -14.00
CA HIS A 229 -9.58 3.02 -14.52
C HIS A 229 -8.15 2.69 -14.11
N SER A 230 -7.33 3.70 -13.82
CA SER A 230 -5.99 3.48 -13.29
C SER A 230 -5.96 3.01 -11.83
N VAL A 231 -7.04 3.29 -11.07
CA VAL A 231 -7.19 2.95 -9.63
C VAL A 231 -8.04 1.70 -9.46
N ALA A 232 -9.25 1.68 -10.04
CA ALA A 232 -10.20 0.57 -9.97
C ALA A 232 -9.78 -0.61 -10.86
N ARG A 233 -8.74 -1.32 -10.44
CA ARG A 233 -8.20 -2.47 -11.17
C ARG A 233 -8.21 -3.72 -10.31
N ASN A 234 -8.48 -4.87 -10.97
CA ASN A 234 -8.30 -6.19 -10.36
C ASN A 234 -9.04 -6.36 -9.02
N LEU A 235 -10.35 -6.07 -8.98
CA LEU A 235 -11.14 -6.20 -7.75
C LEU A 235 -11.00 -7.61 -7.15
N TRP A 236 -11.05 -8.65 -7.98
CA TRP A 236 -10.98 -10.05 -7.52
C TRP A 236 -9.70 -10.35 -6.74
N THR A 237 -8.56 -9.80 -7.15
CA THR A 237 -7.31 -9.89 -6.37
C THR A 237 -7.45 -9.17 -5.01
N LYS A 238 -8.17 -8.05 -4.97
CA LYS A 238 -8.39 -7.27 -3.73
C LYS A 238 -9.44 -7.90 -2.81
N LEU A 239 -10.18 -8.88 -3.29
CA LEU A 239 -11.15 -9.69 -2.55
C LEU A 239 -10.56 -11.01 -2.01
N THR A 240 -9.28 -11.31 -2.22
CA THR A 240 -8.66 -12.48 -1.59
C THR A 240 -8.60 -12.31 -0.07
N ILE A 241 -8.48 -13.43 0.64
CA ILE A 241 -8.58 -13.50 2.12
C ILE A 241 -7.63 -12.52 2.84
N GLU A 242 -6.41 -12.34 2.32
CA GLU A 242 -5.36 -11.51 2.94
C GLU A 242 -5.39 -10.06 2.47
N GLU A 243 -6.33 -9.72 1.59
CA GLU A 243 -6.38 -8.42 0.98
C GLU A 243 -7.34 -7.46 1.69
N ARG A 244 -7.21 -6.19 1.30
CA ARG A 244 -7.71 -4.98 1.98
C ARG A 244 -9.22 -4.88 2.16
N PHE A 245 -10.01 -5.70 1.46
CA PHE A 245 -11.47 -5.69 1.62
C PHE A 245 -11.98 -6.83 2.48
N VAL A 246 -11.33 -7.98 2.47
CA VAL A 246 -11.79 -9.19 3.16
C VAL A 246 -11.08 -9.37 4.50
N GLN A 247 -9.75 -9.30 4.51
CA GLN A 247 -8.95 -9.49 5.72
C GLN A 247 -9.41 -8.65 6.92
N PRO A 248 -9.72 -7.34 6.78
CA PRO A 248 -10.17 -6.53 7.91
C PRO A 248 -11.52 -6.98 8.46
N LEU A 249 -12.47 -7.43 7.62
CA LEU A 249 -13.76 -7.94 8.06
C LEU A 249 -13.59 -9.25 8.84
N LEU A 250 -12.73 -10.15 8.39
CA LEU A 250 -12.43 -11.39 9.09
C LEU A 250 -11.82 -11.13 10.47
N GLN A 251 -10.92 -10.16 10.57
CA GLN A 251 -10.32 -9.77 11.87
C GLN A 251 -11.36 -9.16 12.80
N LEU A 252 -12.22 -8.28 12.30
CA LEU A 252 -13.32 -7.70 13.10
C LEU A 252 -14.30 -8.76 13.58
N GLN A 253 -14.67 -9.70 12.72
CA GLN A 253 -15.56 -10.82 13.07
C GLN A 253 -14.92 -11.69 14.17
N LYS A 254 -13.63 -12.01 14.03
CA LYS A 254 -12.87 -12.74 15.06
C LYS A 254 -12.86 -12.00 16.40
N ASN A 255 -12.84 -10.67 16.37
CA ASN A 255 -12.91 -9.82 17.56
C ASN A 255 -14.34 -9.62 18.08
N GLY A 256 -15.35 -10.34 17.56
CA GLY A 256 -16.74 -10.25 17.98
C GLY A 256 -17.46 -8.97 17.52
N THR A 257 -16.94 -8.26 16.53
CA THR A 257 -17.59 -7.09 15.94
C THR A 257 -18.63 -7.51 14.91
N ASN A 258 -19.82 -6.92 14.94
CA ASN A 258 -20.79 -7.05 13.85
C ASN A 258 -20.21 -6.41 12.58
N ILE A 259 -20.25 -7.14 11.46
CA ILE A 259 -19.71 -6.74 10.16
C ILE A 259 -20.78 -6.64 9.06
N ASP A 260 -22.07 -6.59 9.40
CA ASP A 260 -23.17 -6.56 8.41
C ASP A 260 -23.04 -5.40 7.42
N GLU A 261 -22.65 -4.21 7.89
CA GLU A 261 -22.38 -3.05 7.03
C GLU A 261 -21.22 -3.32 6.05
N GLY A 262 -20.21 -4.08 6.48
CA GLY A 262 -19.10 -4.50 5.64
C GLY A 262 -19.54 -5.49 4.58
N ILE A 263 -20.41 -6.43 4.90
CA ILE A 263 -20.99 -7.40 3.95
C ILE A 263 -21.83 -6.68 2.91
N GLN A 264 -22.69 -5.75 3.34
CA GLN A 264 -23.49 -4.93 2.42
C GLN A 264 -22.61 -4.12 1.48
N PHE A 265 -21.54 -3.50 2.02
CA PHE A 265 -20.58 -2.76 1.21
C PHE A 265 -19.87 -3.67 0.18
N LEU A 266 -19.41 -4.88 0.57
CA LEU A 266 -18.82 -5.83 -0.37
C LEU A 266 -19.78 -6.22 -1.49
N ASN A 267 -21.06 -6.43 -1.17
CA ASN A 267 -22.09 -6.69 -2.17
C ASN A 267 -22.19 -5.55 -3.19
N HIS A 268 -22.29 -4.30 -2.73
CA HIS A 268 -22.34 -3.12 -3.60
C HIS A 268 -21.08 -2.98 -4.46
N LEU A 269 -19.92 -3.24 -3.88
CA LEU A 269 -18.64 -3.16 -4.58
C LEU A 269 -18.54 -4.20 -5.71
N ILE A 270 -18.93 -5.44 -5.44
CA ILE A 270 -18.93 -6.56 -6.41
C ILE A 270 -19.94 -6.28 -7.52
N CYS A 271 -21.15 -5.83 -7.18
CA CYS A 271 -22.16 -5.46 -8.17
C CYS A 271 -21.69 -4.31 -9.07
N SER A 272 -21.08 -3.27 -8.49
CA SER A 272 -20.54 -2.13 -9.23
C SER A 272 -19.45 -2.55 -10.22
N GLU A 273 -18.53 -3.41 -9.82
CA GLU A 273 -17.50 -3.94 -10.72
C GLU A 273 -18.11 -4.80 -11.82
N ASN A 274 -19.09 -5.65 -11.47
CA ASN A 274 -19.75 -6.52 -12.44
C ASN A 274 -20.47 -5.72 -13.53
N MET A 275 -21.07 -4.59 -13.20
CA MET A 275 -21.71 -3.67 -14.18
C MET A 275 -20.70 -3.07 -15.18
N LEU A 276 -19.42 -2.98 -14.82
CA LEU A 276 -18.37 -2.46 -15.69
C LEU A 276 -17.83 -3.47 -16.68
N ARG A 277 -18.21 -4.72 -16.54
CA ARG A 277 -17.75 -5.80 -17.44
C ARG A 277 -18.47 -5.75 -18.78
N LYS A 278 -17.75 -6.01 -19.85
CA LYS A 278 -18.32 -6.17 -21.19
C LYS A 278 -19.40 -7.27 -21.22
N HIS A 279 -19.21 -8.31 -20.43
CA HIS A 279 -20.15 -9.42 -20.22
C HIS A 279 -20.33 -9.59 -18.70
N PRO A 280 -21.36 -8.98 -18.11
CA PRO A 280 -21.64 -9.13 -16.70
C PRO A 280 -21.88 -10.60 -16.33
N LEU A 281 -21.32 -11.01 -15.21
CA LEU A 281 -21.50 -12.35 -14.67
C LEU A 281 -22.89 -12.47 -14.04
N SER A 282 -23.50 -13.64 -14.17
CA SER A 282 -24.69 -14.01 -13.41
C SER A 282 -24.40 -14.12 -11.92
N GLN A 283 -25.43 -14.08 -11.09
CA GLN A 283 -25.31 -14.29 -9.64
C GLN A 283 -24.60 -15.62 -9.32
N GLN A 284 -24.91 -16.67 -10.05
CA GLN A 284 -24.31 -17.99 -9.85
C GLN A 284 -22.80 -17.99 -10.14
N GLU A 285 -22.37 -17.31 -11.21
CA GLU A 285 -20.95 -17.19 -11.57
C GLU A 285 -20.18 -16.33 -10.57
N LEU A 286 -20.79 -15.22 -10.09
CA LEU A 286 -20.19 -14.40 -9.02
C LEU A 286 -19.99 -15.20 -7.73
N LEU A 287 -21.01 -15.94 -7.30
CA LEU A 287 -20.93 -16.80 -6.12
C LEU A 287 -19.91 -17.93 -6.30
N ALA A 288 -19.82 -18.55 -7.48
CA ALA A 288 -18.81 -19.56 -7.76
C ALA A 288 -17.38 -19.00 -7.64
N GLY A 289 -17.13 -17.82 -8.21
CA GLY A 289 -15.83 -17.16 -8.08
C GLY A 289 -15.47 -16.76 -6.64
N LEU A 290 -16.43 -16.29 -5.86
CA LEU A 290 -16.21 -15.99 -4.44
C LEU A 290 -15.96 -17.27 -3.63
N HIS A 291 -16.65 -18.36 -3.93
CA HIS A 291 -16.40 -19.65 -3.31
C HIS A 291 -14.99 -20.18 -3.62
N GLU A 292 -14.50 -19.99 -4.84
CA GLU A 292 -13.11 -20.32 -5.20
C GLU A 292 -12.09 -19.51 -4.39
N LEU A 293 -12.36 -18.21 -4.18
CA LEU A 293 -11.47 -17.32 -3.41
C LEU A 293 -11.47 -17.61 -1.90
N TRP A 294 -12.62 -17.98 -1.34
CA TRP A 294 -12.81 -18.01 0.13
C TRP A 294 -13.07 -19.41 0.70
N GLY A 295 -13.39 -20.40 -0.14
CA GLY A 295 -13.90 -21.71 0.25
C GLY A 295 -12.95 -22.56 1.11
N ASN A 296 -11.65 -22.32 1.01
CA ASN A 296 -10.63 -23.03 1.80
C ASN A 296 -10.31 -22.35 3.15
N HIS A 297 -11.01 -21.28 3.49
CA HIS A 297 -10.79 -20.51 4.73
C HIS A 297 -12.08 -20.45 5.55
N GLU A 298 -12.06 -20.89 6.80
CA GLU A 298 -13.26 -20.98 7.66
C GLU A 298 -14.02 -19.64 7.76
N GLY A 299 -13.35 -18.55 8.12
CA GLY A 299 -13.96 -17.23 8.17
C GLY A 299 -14.39 -16.72 6.78
N GLY A 300 -13.66 -17.12 5.73
CA GLY A 300 -14.05 -16.83 4.35
C GLY A 300 -15.38 -17.50 3.96
N MET A 301 -15.60 -18.74 4.38
CA MET A 301 -16.88 -19.41 4.16
C MET A 301 -18.04 -18.78 4.94
N GLN A 302 -17.79 -18.32 6.17
CA GLN A 302 -18.80 -17.57 6.93
C GLN A 302 -19.19 -16.27 6.21
N LEU A 303 -18.19 -15.52 5.70
CA LEU A 303 -18.41 -14.32 4.92
C LEU A 303 -19.16 -14.61 3.60
N TYR A 304 -18.80 -15.71 2.92
CA TYR A 304 -19.47 -16.19 1.71
C TYR A 304 -20.97 -16.48 1.95
N GLU A 305 -21.31 -17.24 3.01
CA GLU A 305 -22.71 -17.56 3.31
C GLU A 305 -23.50 -16.31 3.71
N ALA A 306 -22.90 -15.39 4.48
CA ALA A 306 -23.52 -14.13 4.81
C ALA A 306 -23.79 -13.27 3.56
N LEU A 307 -22.83 -13.17 2.65
CA LEU A 307 -22.97 -12.42 1.39
C LEU A 307 -24.01 -13.03 0.46
N LYS A 308 -24.10 -14.36 0.39
CA LYS A 308 -25.12 -15.10 -0.37
C LYS A 308 -26.53 -14.78 0.12
N GLN A 309 -26.73 -14.59 1.44
CA GLN A 309 -28.02 -14.21 2.01
C GLN A 309 -28.44 -12.78 1.66
N THR A 310 -27.52 -11.88 1.35
CA THR A 310 -27.82 -10.48 0.97
C THR A 310 -28.41 -10.34 -0.43
N GLN A 311 -28.59 -11.44 -1.18
CA GLN A 311 -29.03 -11.47 -2.57
C GLN A 311 -28.19 -10.48 -3.43
N ILE A 312 -27.08 -10.95 -4.00
CA ILE A 312 -26.28 -10.14 -4.92
C ILE A 312 -27.22 -9.69 -6.05
N GLN A 313 -27.64 -8.44 -6.04
CA GLN A 313 -28.57 -7.90 -7.03
C GLN A 313 -27.79 -7.67 -8.34
N VAL A 314 -27.87 -8.65 -9.21
CA VAL A 314 -27.44 -8.51 -10.63
C VAL A 314 -28.59 -7.81 -11.34
N ARG A 315 -28.48 -6.51 -11.61
CA ARG A 315 -29.40 -5.77 -12.48
C ARG A 315 -29.00 -5.95 -13.94
#